data_d6b739dffbfe636141a027fb0828580c
#
_entry.id   d6b739dffbfe636141a027fb0828580c
#
_cell.length_a   1.000
_cell.length_b   1.000
_cell.length_c   1.000
_cell.angle_alpha   90.00
_cell.angle_beta   90.00
_cell.angle_gamma   90.00
#
_symmetry.space_group_name_H-M   'P 1'
#
loop_
_entity.id
_entity.type
_entity.pdbx_description
1 polymer ?
#
loop_
_entity_poly.entity_id
_entity_poly.type
_entity_poly.pdbx_seq_one_letter_code
_entity_poly.pdbx_strand_id
1 'polypeptide(L)'
;GLVDADIYGFSVPDMMGIDEKPGINGKEVIPVERHGVKVISMAFFVEENAPVIWRGPMLGKMLTNFFTEVKWGDIEYLILDLPPGTGDVALDVHTMLPSSKEIIVTTPHPTAAFVAARAGAMAKHTDHSILGVIENMSYFESKETGNKEYVFGKGGGTKLADELNTQLLGELPLEQPSWNPKDFAPSIYQSDDRLGKIYSSIAQKVIAATNK
;
A
#
# COMPACT_ATOMS: atom_id res chain seq x y z
N GLY A 1 -0.18 -10.96 -5.35
CA GLY A 1 -1.48 -10.28 -5.43
C GLY A 1 -1.50 -8.94 -4.73
N LEU A 2 -2.42 -8.08 -5.13
CA LEU A 2 -2.64 -6.76 -4.54
C LEU A 2 -4.14 -6.52 -4.37
N VAL A 3 -4.55 -6.20 -3.14
CA VAL A 3 -5.90 -5.78 -2.79
C VAL A 3 -5.88 -4.31 -2.44
N ASP A 4 -6.61 -3.49 -3.19
CA ASP A 4 -6.88 -2.10 -2.86
C ASP A 4 -8.20 -2.05 -2.07
N ALA A 5 -8.09 -1.87 -0.77
CA ALA A 5 -9.19 -1.84 0.18
C ALA A 5 -9.55 -0.41 0.64
N ASP A 6 -8.91 0.62 0.07
CA ASP A 6 -9.26 2.02 0.37
C ASP A 6 -10.51 2.42 -0.42
N ILE A 7 -11.65 2.39 0.26
CA ILE A 7 -12.96 2.67 -0.30
C ILE A 7 -13.19 4.13 -0.65
N TYR A 8 -12.48 5.02 -0.01
CA TYR A 8 -12.64 6.45 -0.18
C TYR A 8 -11.57 7.07 -1.08
N GLY A 9 -10.48 6.34 -1.29
CA GLY A 9 -9.32 6.82 -2.01
C GLY A 9 -8.68 5.76 -2.91
N PHE A 10 -9.49 4.84 -3.46
CA PHE A 10 -8.99 3.82 -4.36
C PHE A 10 -8.27 4.46 -5.55
N SER A 11 -7.00 4.16 -5.70
CA SER A 11 -6.13 4.73 -6.73
C SER A 11 -5.24 3.70 -7.42
N VAL A 12 -5.19 2.50 -6.89
CA VAL A 12 -4.31 1.43 -7.40
C VAL A 12 -4.54 1.13 -8.88
N PRO A 13 -5.79 1.00 -9.39
CA PRO A 13 -5.99 0.78 -10.82
C PRO A 13 -5.37 1.87 -11.68
N ASP A 14 -5.61 3.14 -11.35
CA ASP A 14 -5.07 4.29 -12.07
C ASP A 14 -3.53 4.31 -12.00
N MET A 15 -2.96 4.07 -10.84
CA MET A 15 -1.51 4.02 -10.63
C MET A 15 -0.84 2.89 -11.40
N MET A 16 -1.54 1.79 -11.65
CA MET A 16 -1.04 0.64 -12.39
C MET A 16 -1.42 0.65 -13.88
N GLY A 17 -2.17 1.65 -14.33
CA GLY A 17 -2.65 1.76 -15.71
C GLY A 17 -3.62 0.63 -16.08
N ILE A 18 -4.57 0.33 -15.19
CA ILE A 18 -5.60 -0.70 -15.37
C ILE A 18 -6.92 -0.04 -15.76
N ASP A 19 -7.37 -0.28 -16.99
CA ASP A 19 -8.66 0.17 -17.50
C ASP A 19 -9.70 -0.97 -17.55
N GLU A 20 -9.25 -2.22 -17.35
CA GLU A 20 -10.09 -3.40 -17.44
C GLU A 20 -10.78 -3.67 -16.08
N LYS A 21 -11.92 -4.34 -16.15
CA LYS A 21 -12.63 -4.84 -14.96
C LYS A 21 -12.33 -6.32 -14.75
N PRO A 22 -12.39 -6.82 -13.49
CA PRO A 22 -12.22 -8.24 -13.20
C PRO A 22 -13.30 -9.08 -13.90
N GLY A 23 -12.91 -10.27 -14.33
CA GLY A 23 -13.82 -11.26 -14.88
C GLY A 23 -14.69 -11.89 -13.79
N ILE A 24 -15.90 -12.29 -14.14
CA ILE A 24 -16.79 -13.01 -13.23
C ILE A 24 -17.17 -14.35 -13.87
N ASN A 25 -16.90 -15.45 -13.18
CA ASN A 25 -17.27 -16.79 -13.59
C ASN A 25 -18.07 -17.48 -12.47
N GLY A 26 -19.38 -17.36 -12.54
CA GLY A 26 -20.27 -17.81 -11.46
C GLY A 26 -20.08 -17.00 -10.19
N LYS A 27 -19.51 -17.59 -9.15
CA LYS A 27 -19.14 -16.92 -7.91
C LYS A 27 -17.64 -16.52 -7.85
N GLU A 28 -16.84 -17.03 -8.78
CA GLU A 28 -15.41 -16.74 -8.81
C GLU A 28 -15.16 -15.38 -9.48
N VAL A 29 -14.34 -14.56 -8.86
CA VAL A 29 -13.83 -13.31 -9.40
C VAL A 29 -12.42 -13.55 -9.94
N ILE A 30 -12.22 -13.28 -11.22
CA ILE A 30 -10.90 -13.39 -11.86
C ILE A 30 -10.24 -12.02 -11.78
N PRO A 31 -9.15 -11.86 -11.00
CA PRO A 31 -8.50 -10.56 -10.82
C PRO A 31 -7.88 -10.10 -12.14
N VAL A 32 -7.74 -8.79 -12.29
CA VAL A 32 -6.98 -8.21 -13.40
C VAL A 32 -5.50 -8.49 -13.17
N GLU A 33 -4.78 -8.90 -14.21
CA GLU A 33 -3.33 -9.07 -14.12
C GLU A 33 -2.62 -7.96 -14.88
N ARG A 34 -1.78 -7.19 -14.17
CA ARG A 34 -0.98 -6.11 -14.74
C ARG A 34 0.42 -6.14 -14.17
N HIS A 35 1.44 -6.04 -15.01
CA HIS A 35 2.86 -6.11 -14.61
C HIS A 35 3.21 -7.37 -13.78
N GLY A 36 2.58 -8.50 -14.03
CA GLY A 36 2.77 -9.74 -13.27
C GLY A 36 2.13 -9.73 -11.86
N VAL A 37 1.28 -8.74 -11.57
CA VAL A 37 0.55 -8.62 -10.30
C VAL A 37 -0.94 -8.83 -10.56
N LYS A 38 -1.57 -9.72 -9.79
CA LYS A 38 -3.02 -9.92 -9.77
C LYS A 38 -3.64 -8.88 -8.87
N VAL A 39 -4.54 -8.06 -9.41
CA VAL A 39 -5.10 -6.88 -8.72
C VAL A 39 -6.60 -7.01 -8.57
N ILE A 40 -7.08 -6.72 -7.38
CA ILE A 40 -8.48 -6.45 -7.10
C ILE A 40 -8.58 -5.11 -6.36
N SER A 41 -9.52 -4.27 -6.74
CA SER A 41 -9.75 -2.97 -6.11
C SER A 41 -11.23 -2.75 -5.87
N MET A 42 -11.54 -2.03 -4.82
CA MET A 42 -12.88 -1.53 -4.55
C MET A 42 -13.39 -0.67 -5.72
N ALA A 43 -12.51 0.03 -6.44
CA ALA A 43 -12.83 0.81 -7.63
C ALA A 43 -13.60 0.01 -8.70
N PHE A 44 -13.31 -1.27 -8.85
CA PHE A 44 -13.93 -2.10 -9.90
C PHE A 44 -15.41 -2.36 -9.67
N PHE A 45 -15.91 -2.16 -8.46
CA PHE A 45 -17.28 -2.44 -8.04
C PHE A 45 -18.10 -1.16 -7.78
N VAL A 46 -17.50 0.00 -8.07
CA VAL A 46 -18.14 1.30 -7.97
C VAL A 46 -18.48 1.79 -9.37
N GLU A 47 -19.69 2.30 -9.56
CA GLU A 47 -20.06 3.00 -10.80
C GLU A 47 -19.39 4.37 -10.83
N GLU A 48 -18.92 4.79 -12.01
CA GLU A 48 -18.27 6.07 -12.20
C GLU A 48 -19.13 7.22 -11.64
N ASN A 49 -18.52 8.02 -10.76
CA ASN A 49 -19.15 9.20 -10.12
C ASN A 49 -20.41 8.95 -9.27
N ALA A 50 -20.74 7.70 -8.94
CA ALA A 50 -21.80 7.44 -7.99
C ALA A 50 -21.34 7.73 -6.56
N PRO A 51 -22.13 8.45 -5.74
CA PRO A 51 -21.84 8.57 -4.31
C PRO A 51 -21.97 7.19 -3.67
N VAL A 52 -20.84 6.60 -3.29
CA VAL A 52 -20.84 5.28 -2.68
C VAL A 52 -21.09 5.41 -1.19
N ILE A 53 -22.26 4.96 -0.75
CA ILE A 53 -22.61 4.88 0.66
C ILE A 53 -22.36 3.44 1.13
N TRP A 54 -21.12 3.14 1.47
CA TRP A 54 -20.78 1.87 2.08
C TRP A 54 -21.09 1.90 3.59
N ARG A 55 -21.86 0.94 4.05
CA ARG A 55 -22.05 0.71 5.49
C ARG A 55 -21.04 -0.36 5.96
N GLY A 56 -20.54 -0.22 7.18
CA GLY A 56 -19.52 -1.10 7.76
C GLY A 56 -19.71 -2.60 7.45
N PRO A 57 -20.92 -3.20 7.66
CA PRO A 57 -21.15 -4.61 7.36
C PRO A 57 -20.98 -5.00 5.89
N MET A 58 -21.19 -4.06 4.95
CA MET A 58 -20.97 -4.30 3.51
C MET A 58 -19.49 -4.36 3.18
N LEU A 59 -18.68 -3.54 3.86
CA LEU A 59 -17.22 -3.51 3.67
C LEU A 59 -16.57 -4.80 4.13
N GLY A 60 -16.87 -5.26 5.34
CA GLY A 60 -16.39 -6.53 5.85
C GLY A 60 -16.77 -7.71 4.93
N LYS A 61 -17.97 -7.67 4.35
CA LYS A 61 -18.41 -8.69 3.38
C LYS A 61 -17.59 -8.61 2.08
N MET A 62 -17.33 -7.40 1.56
CA MET A 62 -16.50 -7.24 0.34
C MET A 62 -15.08 -7.74 0.57
N LEU A 63 -14.47 -7.39 1.71
CA LEU A 63 -13.14 -7.90 2.07
C LEU A 63 -13.14 -9.41 2.16
N THR A 64 -14.14 -10.00 2.82
CA THR A 64 -14.31 -11.46 2.85
C THR A 64 -14.35 -12.06 1.46
N ASN A 65 -15.11 -11.45 0.54
CA ASN A 65 -15.21 -11.92 -0.85
C ASN A 65 -13.85 -11.80 -1.58
N PHE A 66 -13.08 -10.74 -1.33
CA PHE A 66 -11.74 -10.59 -1.92
C PHE A 66 -10.78 -11.70 -1.50
N PHE A 67 -10.93 -12.22 -0.29
CA PHE A 67 -10.10 -13.33 0.18
C PHE A 67 -10.63 -14.71 -0.23
N THR A 68 -11.95 -14.85 -0.39
CA THR A 68 -12.57 -16.17 -0.60
C THR A 68 -13.07 -16.45 -1.99
N GLU A 69 -13.47 -15.42 -2.76
CA GLU A 69 -14.07 -15.56 -4.09
C GLU A 69 -13.11 -15.16 -5.23
N VAL A 70 -12.04 -14.40 -4.93
CA VAL A 70 -11.04 -14.05 -5.93
C VAL A 70 -10.12 -15.24 -6.20
N LYS A 71 -9.94 -15.55 -7.49
CA LYS A 71 -9.08 -16.63 -7.94
C LYS A 71 -7.62 -16.21 -7.96
N TRP A 72 -7.01 -16.16 -6.79
CA TRP A 72 -5.60 -15.75 -6.65
C TRP A 72 -4.63 -16.75 -7.31
N GLY A 73 -4.93 -18.06 -7.31
CA GLY A 73 -4.01 -19.10 -7.79
C GLY A 73 -2.72 -19.15 -6.98
N ASP A 74 -1.62 -19.50 -7.62
CA ASP A 74 -0.33 -19.59 -6.96
C ASP A 74 0.28 -18.18 -6.81
N ILE A 75 0.07 -17.56 -5.66
CA ILE A 75 0.71 -16.31 -5.27
C ILE A 75 1.59 -16.57 -4.05
N GLU A 76 2.76 -15.92 -4.00
CA GLU A 76 3.66 -15.99 -2.83
C GLU A 76 3.34 -14.91 -1.80
N TYR A 77 2.89 -13.75 -2.27
CA TYR A 77 2.57 -12.59 -1.45
C TYR A 77 1.22 -12.00 -1.85
N LEU A 78 0.43 -11.64 -0.85
CA LEU A 78 -0.76 -10.82 -1.02
C LEU A 78 -0.55 -9.51 -0.25
N ILE A 79 -0.49 -8.40 -0.97
CA ILE A 79 -0.34 -7.06 -0.40
C ILE A 79 -1.73 -6.44 -0.29
N LEU A 80 -2.03 -5.86 0.86
CA LEU A 80 -3.26 -5.13 1.11
C LEU A 80 -2.94 -3.65 1.29
N ASP A 81 -3.52 -2.82 0.44
CA ASP A 81 -3.50 -1.37 0.58
C ASP A 81 -4.74 -0.93 1.35
N LEU A 82 -4.52 -0.53 2.61
CA LEU A 82 -5.59 -0.22 3.56
C LEU A 82 -5.86 1.29 3.61
N PRO A 83 -7.10 1.71 3.90
CA PRO A 83 -7.39 3.11 4.14
C PRO A 83 -6.58 3.64 5.34
N PRO A 84 -6.31 4.95 5.38
CA PRO A 84 -5.50 5.54 6.45
C PRO A 84 -6.16 5.40 7.82
N GLY A 85 -5.34 5.23 8.85
CA GLY A 85 -5.76 5.22 10.24
C GLY A 85 -6.09 3.83 10.80
N THR A 86 -6.90 3.81 11.85
CA THR A 86 -7.24 2.63 12.66
C THR A 86 -8.74 2.33 12.61
N GLY A 87 -9.35 2.49 11.44
CA GLY A 87 -10.79 2.31 11.24
C GLY A 87 -11.22 0.83 11.15
N ASP A 88 -12.52 0.64 10.96
CA ASP A 88 -13.16 -0.68 10.93
C ASP A 88 -12.53 -1.61 9.89
N VAL A 89 -12.12 -1.10 8.73
CA VAL A 89 -11.48 -1.89 7.65
C VAL A 89 -10.19 -2.56 8.15
N ALA A 90 -9.33 -1.80 8.85
CA ALA A 90 -8.09 -2.35 9.38
C ALA A 90 -8.36 -3.40 10.47
N LEU A 91 -9.33 -3.19 11.35
CA LEU A 91 -9.75 -4.16 12.37
C LEU A 91 -10.34 -5.42 11.76
N ASP A 92 -11.16 -5.28 10.71
CA ASP A 92 -11.71 -6.42 9.98
C ASP A 92 -10.60 -7.25 9.33
N VAL A 93 -9.63 -6.59 8.68
CA VAL A 93 -8.47 -7.27 8.08
C VAL A 93 -7.66 -8.01 9.14
N HIS A 94 -7.36 -7.38 10.29
CA HIS A 94 -6.65 -8.05 11.39
C HIS A 94 -7.39 -9.29 11.89
N THR A 95 -8.72 -9.20 11.98
CA THR A 95 -9.54 -10.32 12.41
C THR A 95 -9.56 -11.45 11.37
N MET A 96 -9.64 -11.11 10.08
CA MET A 96 -9.70 -12.07 8.98
C MET A 96 -8.35 -12.73 8.69
N LEU A 97 -7.26 -11.98 8.89
CA LEU A 97 -5.90 -12.38 8.56
C LEU A 97 -4.96 -12.26 9.78
N PRO A 98 -5.15 -13.07 10.82
CA PRO A 98 -4.42 -12.93 12.08
C PRO A 98 -2.91 -13.18 11.96
N SER A 99 -2.46 -13.78 10.87
CA SER A 99 -1.02 -14.01 10.59
C SER A 99 -0.41 -12.96 9.68
N SER A 100 -1.18 -11.95 9.27
CA SER A 100 -0.66 -10.88 8.40
C SER A 100 0.41 -10.07 9.13
N LYS A 101 1.29 -9.49 8.32
CA LYS A 101 2.39 -8.64 8.80
C LYS A 101 2.21 -7.24 8.24
N GLU A 102 2.61 -6.24 8.98
CA GLU A 102 2.36 -4.86 8.63
C GLU A 102 3.61 -4.09 8.22
N ILE A 103 3.45 -3.19 7.27
CA ILE A 103 4.40 -2.17 6.91
C ILE A 103 3.73 -0.83 7.22
N ILE A 104 4.35 -0.03 8.06
CA ILE A 104 3.84 1.29 8.41
C ILE A 104 4.45 2.33 7.46
N VAL A 105 3.59 3.07 6.78
CA VAL A 105 4.02 4.15 5.87
C VAL A 105 3.74 5.50 6.53
N THR A 106 4.74 6.38 6.53
CA THR A 106 4.63 7.73 7.06
C THR A 106 5.36 8.74 6.17
N THR A 107 5.21 10.03 6.46
CA THR A 107 6.09 11.08 5.95
C THR A 107 6.97 11.62 7.08
N PRO A 108 8.02 12.42 6.79
CA PRO A 108 8.88 12.98 7.84
C PRO A 108 8.17 13.91 8.82
N HIS A 109 6.98 14.44 8.45
CA HIS A 109 6.27 15.42 9.26
C HIS A 109 5.78 14.81 10.58
N PRO A 110 6.01 15.47 11.73
CA PRO A 110 5.65 14.93 13.05
C PRO A 110 4.18 14.52 13.20
N THR A 111 3.27 15.27 12.60
CA THR A 111 1.82 14.95 12.63
C THR A 111 1.52 13.64 11.90
N ALA A 112 2.16 13.40 10.74
CA ALA A 112 1.98 12.16 10.00
C ALA A 112 2.56 10.96 10.78
N ALA A 113 3.75 11.13 11.36
CA ALA A 113 4.37 10.10 12.20
C ALA A 113 3.48 9.77 13.41
N PHE A 114 2.83 10.76 14.03
CA PHE A 114 1.90 10.54 15.13
C PHE A 114 0.65 9.74 14.71
N VAL A 115 0.10 10.01 13.53
CA VAL A 115 -1.03 9.22 12.99
C VAL A 115 -0.58 7.79 12.68
N ALA A 116 0.58 7.63 12.06
CA ALA A 116 1.15 6.32 11.72
C ALA A 116 1.50 5.50 12.98
N ALA A 117 1.92 6.15 14.07
CA ALA A 117 2.15 5.50 15.36
C ALA A 117 0.90 4.81 15.92
N ARG A 118 -0.30 5.36 15.66
CA ARG A 118 -1.56 4.73 16.07
C ARG A 118 -1.83 3.43 15.32
N ALA A 119 -1.53 3.37 14.01
CA ALA A 119 -1.63 2.14 13.25
C ALA A 119 -0.67 1.08 13.80
N GLY A 120 0.59 1.44 14.07
CA GLY A 120 1.54 0.54 14.70
C GLY A 120 1.15 0.09 16.11
N ALA A 121 0.52 0.96 16.90
CA ALA A 121 -0.03 0.58 18.21
C ALA A 121 -1.18 -0.41 18.08
N MET A 122 -2.04 -0.24 17.07
CA MET A 122 -3.12 -1.17 16.77
C MET A 122 -2.58 -2.54 16.36
N ALA A 123 -1.59 -2.58 15.47
CA ALA A 123 -0.90 -3.82 15.09
C ALA A 123 -0.42 -4.59 16.33
N LYS A 124 0.27 -3.92 17.23
CA LYS A 124 0.73 -4.52 18.49
C LYS A 124 -0.41 -4.99 19.38
N HIS A 125 -1.52 -4.26 19.43
CA HIS A 125 -2.69 -4.63 20.25
C HIS A 125 -3.40 -5.87 19.69
N THR A 126 -3.34 -6.10 18.39
CA THR A 126 -3.93 -7.25 17.70
C THR A 126 -2.92 -8.36 17.41
N ASP A 127 -1.76 -8.34 18.07
CA ASP A 127 -0.68 -9.34 17.93
C ASP A 127 -0.11 -9.48 16.51
N HIS A 128 -0.16 -8.41 15.70
CA HIS A 128 0.42 -8.40 14.37
C HIS A 128 1.88 -7.93 14.40
N SER A 129 2.71 -8.60 13.63
CA SER A 129 4.12 -8.25 13.49
C SER A 129 4.29 -7.06 12.55
N ILE A 130 5.06 -6.05 12.98
CA ILE A 130 5.45 -4.92 12.14
C ILE A 130 6.80 -5.23 11.49
N LEU A 131 6.84 -5.36 10.17
CA LEU A 131 8.06 -5.62 9.39
C LEU A 131 9.00 -4.44 9.38
N GLY A 132 8.43 -3.23 9.40
CA GLY A 132 9.18 -1.99 9.42
C GLY A 132 8.39 -0.78 8.99
N VAL A 133 9.08 0.35 8.94
CA VAL A 133 8.55 1.65 8.54
C VAL A 133 9.13 2.05 7.18
N ILE A 134 8.31 2.64 6.32
CA ILE A 134 8.72 3.33 5.10
C ILE A 134 8.44 4.82 5.29
N GLU A 135 9.46 5.66 5.11
CA GLU A 135 9.28 7.12 5.08
C GLU A 135 9.10 7.58 3.64
N ASN A 136 7.88 7.95 3.28
CA ASN A 136 7.54 8.49 1.97
C ASN A 136 7.71 10.01 1.95
N MET A 137 7.98 10.60 0.79
CA MET A 137 8.23 12.05 0.62
C MET A 137 9.35 12.54 1.55
N SER A 138 10.38 11.71 1.77
CA SER A 138 11.43 11.95 2.76
C SER A 138 12.25 13.19 2.43
N TYR A 139 12.55 13.39 1.15
CA TYR A 139 13.31 14.53 0.65
C TYR A 139 13.00 14.80 -0.82
N PHE A 140 13.17 16.02 -1.25
CA PHE A 140 13.29 16.40 -2.66
C PHE A 140 14.77 16.46 -3.03
N GLU A 141 15.16 15.90 -4.18
CA GLU A 141 16.53 16.00 -4.69
C GLU A 141 16.54 16.79 -5.99
N SER A 142 17.25 17.92 -5.98
CA SER A 142 17.40 18.74 -7.16
C SER A 142 18.15 17.99 -8.25
N LYS A 143 17.56 17.89 -9.44
CA LYS A 143 18.19 17.25 -10.61
C LYS A 143 19.43 18.01 -11.11
N GLU A 144 19.52 19.32 -10.83
CA GLU A 144 20.61 20.18 -11.27
C GLU A 144 21.81 20.09 -10.34
N THR A 145 21.56 20.10 -9.03
CA THR A 145 22.64 20.22 -8.02
C THR A 145 22.89 18.95 -7.23
N GLY A 146 21.96 17.98 -7.26
CA GLY A 146 22.00 16.79 -6.41
C GLY A 146 21.74 17.08 -4.92
N ASN A 147 21.44 18.32 -4.56
CA ASN A 147 21.18 18.69 -3.18
C ASN A 147 19.81 18.16 -2.72
N LYS A 148 19.78 17.66 -1.48
CA LYS A 148 18.55 17.20 -0.84
C LYS A 148 17.93 18.30 0.00
N GLU A 149 16.65 18.54 -0.23
CA GLU A 149 15.81 19.44 0.54
C GLU A 149 14.74 18.65 1.31
N TYR A 150 14.63 18.89 2.60
CA TYR A 150 13.71 18.18 3.49
C TYR A 150 12.43 18.99 3.72
N VAL A 151 11.59 19.05 2.70
CA VAL A 151 10.39 19.91 2.63
C VAL A 151 9.42 19.63 3.79
N PHE A 152 9.28 18.39 4.20
CA PHE A 152 8.36 17.96 5.26
C PHE A 152 9.06 17.66 6.60
N GLY A 153 10.31 18.04 6.77
CA GLY A 153 11.13 17.69 7.92
C GLY A 153 12.05 16.53 7.66
N LYS A 154 12.68 15.99 8.69
CA LYS A 154 13.69 14.94 8.60
C LYS A 154 13.58 13.95 9.74
N GLY A 155 13.69 12.66 9.42
CA GLY A 155 13.87 11.58 10.40
C GLY A 155 12.61 11.16 11.15
N GLY A 156 11.42 11.55 10.68
CA GLY A 156 10.15 11.11 11.27
C GLY A 156 9.97 9.59 11.20
N GLY A 157 10.34 8.98 10.07
CA GLY A 157 10.27 7.53 9.89
C GLY A 157 11.25 6.76 10.77
N THR A 158 12.48 7.26 10.93
CA THR A 158 13.45 6.64 11.84
C THR A 158 12.94 6.69 13.28
N LYS A 159 12.47 7.85 13.74
CA LYS A 159 11.91 7.99 15.08
C LYS A 159 10.72 7.06 15.30
N LEU A 160 9.84 6.95 14.33
CA LEU A 160 8.70 6.04 14.40
C LEU A 160 9.13 4.57 14.43
N ALA A 161 10.13 4.18 13.65
CA ALA A 161 10.68 2.84 13.68
C ALA A 161 11.25 2.47 15.07
N ASP A 162 11.98 3.39 15.69
CA ASP A 162 12.51 3.23 17.05
C ASP A 162 11.37 3.09 18.08
N GLU A 163 10.33 3.94 18.01
CA GLU A 163 9.16 3.90 18.89
C GLU A 163 8.38 2.57 18.75
N LEU A 164 8.25 2.08 17.53
CA LEU A 164 7.59 0.81 17.24
C LEU A 164 8.49 -0.41 17.51
N ASN A 165 9.76 -0.20 17.85
CA ASN A 165 10.78 -1.24 18.02
C ASN A 165 10.92 -2.10 16.76
N THR A 166 11.06 -1.45 15.62
CA THR A 166 11.20 -2.07 14.31
C THR A 166 12.28 -1.35 13.47
N GLN A 167 12.44 -1.72 12.22
CA GLN A 167 13.45 -1.15 11.33
C GLN A 167 12.85 -0.10 10.37
N LEU A 168 13.67 0.85 9.94
CA LEU A 168 13.38 1.68 8.76
C LEU A 168 13.69 0.87 7.50
N LEU A 169 12.66 0.51 6.74
CA LEU A 169 12.82 -0.24 5.49
C LEU A 169 13.41 0.62 4.38
N GLY A 170 13.01 1.87 4.31
CA GLY A 170 13.55 2.81 3.32
C GLY A 170 12.95 4.19 3.40
N GLU A 171 13.62 5.10 2.68
CA GLU A 171 13.19 6.49 2.49
C GLU A 171 12.95 6.71 1.00
N LEU A 172 11.74 7.15 0.66
CA LEU A 172 11.36 7.46 -0.72
C LEU A 172 11.38 8.96 -0.93
N PRO A 173 12.06 9.45 -1.97
CA PRO A 173 12.06 10.87 -2.29
C PRO A 173 10.71 11.33 -2.81
N LEU A 174 10.46 12.63 -2.69
CA LEU A 174 9.40 13.32 -3.41
C LEU A 174 9.84 13.50 -4.87
N GLU A 175 9.36 12.65 -5.73
CA GLU A 175 9.68 12.69 -7.16
C GLU A 175 8.45 12.28 -7.97
N GLN A 176 8.22 12.96 -9.08
CA GLN A 176 7.22 12.54 -10.04
C GLN A 176 7.80 11.47 -10.96
N PRO A 177 7.05 10.40 -11.26
CA PRO A 177 7.40 9.50 -12.35
C PRO A 177 7.49 10.28 -13.67
N SER A 178 8.25 9.75 -14.63
CA SER A 178 8.29 10.31 -15.97
C SER A 178 6.88 10.29 -16.56
N TRP A 179 6.31 11.48 -16.70
CA TRP A 179 4.96 11.61 -17.21
C TRP A 179 4.92 11.35 -18.72
N ASN A 180 4.08 10.42 -19.15
CA ASN A 180 3.76 10.19 -20.54
C ASN A 180 2.29 10.59 -20.75
N PRO A 181 2.00 11.59 -21.63
CA PRO A 181 0.63 12.04 -21.88
C PRO A 181 -0.31 10.95 -22.43
N LYS A 182 0.23 9.83 -22.89
CA LYS A 182 -0.54 8.69 -23.42
C LYS A 182 -0.82 7.61 -22.37
N ASP A 183 -0.13 7.66 -21.25
CA ASP A 183 -0.29 6.72 -20.15
C ASP A 183 -0.91 7.47 -18.98
N PHE A 184 -2.14 7.13 -18.64
CA PHE A 184 -2.80 7.69 -17.47
C PHE A 184 -2.06 7.22 -16.21
N ALA A 185 -1.40 8.16 -15.55
CA ALA A 185 -0.71 8.04 -14.25
C ALA A 185 0.07 6.75 -13.95
N PRO A 186 0.97 6.24 -14.79
CA PRO A 186 1.75 5.08 -14.45
C PRO A 186 2.73 5.40 -13.31
N SER A 187 2.52 4.81 -12.16
CA SER A 187 3.45 4.87 -11.02
C SER A 187 4.40 3.67 -10.99
N ILE A 188 4.67 3.10 -12.16
CA ILE A 188 5.54 1.93 -12.29
C ILE A 188 6.95 2.39 -12.63
N TYR A 189 7.89 2.04 -11.76
CA TYR A 189 9.32 2.31 -11.93
C TYR A 189 10.03 1.04 -12.44
N GLN A 190 10.93 1.22 -13.40
CA GLN A 190 11.76 0.12 -13.88
C GLN A 190 12.86 -0.19 -12.85
N SER A 191 13.34 -1.44 -12.82
CA SER A 191 14.33 -1.89 -11.83
C SER A 191 15.69 -1.19 -11.93
N ASP A 192 16.02 -0.62 -13.09
CA ASP A 192 17.24 0.17 -13.35
C ASP A 192 17.07 1.67 -13.03
N ASP A 193 15.83 2.15 -12.89
CA ASP A 193 15.56 3.51 -12.43
C ASP A 193 16.06 3.73 -11.00
N ARG A 194 16.36 4.99 -10.68
CA ARG A 194 16.76 5.38 -9.32
C ARG A 194 15.72 4.98 -8.26
N LEU A 195 14.47 5.30 -8.49
CA LEU A 195 13.38 4.92 -7.60
C LEU A 195 13.12 3.41 -7.61
N GLY A 196 13.16 2.77 -8.77
CA GLY A 196 13.03 1.33 -8.88
C GLY A 196 14.06 0.56 -8.04
N LYS A 197 15.30 1.06 -7.98
CA LYS A 197 16.34 0.50 -7.09
C LYS A 197 16.00 0.66 -5.61
N ILE A 198 15.44 1.80 -5.20
CA ILE A 198 15.00 2.03 -3.82
C ILE A 198 13.86 1.09 -3.47
N TYR A 199 12.83 0.99 -4.31
CA TYR A 199 11.73 0.05 -4.12
C TYR A 199 12.21 -1.41 -4.08
N SER A 200 13.12 -1.80 -4.96
CA SER A 200 13.71 -3.14 -4.97
C SER A 200 14.46 -3.44 -3.67
N SER A 201 15.20 -2.47 -3.14
CA SER A 201 15.90 -2.61 -1.85
C SER A 201 14.91 -2.79 -0.70
N ILE A 202 13.81 -2.02 -0.69
CA ILE A 202 12.73 -2.16 0.31
C ILE A 202 12.10 -3.56 0.20
N ALA A 203 11.75 -3.99 -1.01
CA ALA A 203 11.17 -5.30 -1.26
C ALA A 203 12.07 -6.44 -0.76
N GLN A 204 13.38 -6.37 -1.01
CA GLN A 204 14.34 -7.37 -0.51
C GLN A 204 14.35 -7.44 1.03
N LYS A 205 14.28 -6.30 1.72
CA LYS A 205 14.19 -6.28 3.19
C LYS A 205 12.89 -6.89 3.70
N VAL A 206 11.77 -6.63 3.02
CA VAL A 206 10.46 -7.23 3.34
C VAL A 206 10.52 -8.73 3.16
N ILE A 207 11.01 -9.23 2.02
CA ILE A 207 11.17 -10.66 1.75
C ILE A 207 12.05 -11.33 2.82
N ALA A 208 13.18 -10.71 3.17
CA ALA A 208 14.07 -11.24 4.20
C ALA A 208 13.42 -11.28 5.60
N ALA A 209 12.50 -10.34 5.88
CA ALA A 209 11.80 -10.29 7.15
C ALA A 209 10.58 -11.24 7.20
N THR A 210 10.01 -11.60 6.04
CA THR A 210 8.87 -12.54 5.97
C THR A 210 9.31 -14.00 5.98
N ASN A 211 10.54 -14.30 5.58
CA ASN A 211 11.08 -15.66 5.54
C ASN A 211 11.71 -16.13 6.88
N LYS A 212 11.60 -15.33 7.92
CA LYS A 212 12.02 -15.66 9.29
C LYS A 212 10.83 -16.11 10.12
#